data_d9283a361688eb0b0618f6ca0691a180
#
_entry.id   d9283a361688eb0b0618f6ca0691a180
#
_cell.length_a   1.000
_cell.length_b   1.000
_cell.length_c   1.000
_cell.angle_alpha   90.00
_cell.angle_beta   90.00
_cell.angle_gamma   90.00
#
_symmetry.space_group_name_H-M   'P 1'
#
loop_
_entity.id
_entity.type
_entity.pdbx_description
1 polymer ?
#
loop_
_entity_poly.entity_id
_entity_poly.type
_entity_poly.pdbx_seq_one_letter_code
_entity_poly.pdbx_strand_id
1 'polypeptide(L)'
;MKNILKVILCVLVCYIAIGLGWMTKDIIIHENGKDGIAILGYHGVVSEQEKKENYASNPYFMSISEFEKQMKYLADNNYQCLSMEDVEAYYHGKKEVSKKAVCLTFDDGYKNFNTIVKPIIKKYNLQATNFVIGYKTKTNNLLYLQTNDLKNDQYVEYYSHSYDMHHIGHLPYKKKIETMTTNEIKRDFEKNKGLVSTDYFAFPYGVSCQNAQDYLKSSSVKLDFSYNQNRHMTRNDKQYLLPRYLMFSNMPFPLFKWWIE
;
A
#
# COMPACT_ATOMS: atom_id res chain seq x y z
N MET A 1 47.17 0.36 -16.98
CA MET A 1 46.67 0.27 -15.57
C MET A 1 46.17 1.60 -15.02
N LYS A 2 46.96 2.70 -14.97
CA LYS A 2 46.54 4.00 -14.40
C LYS A 2 45.28 4.61 -15.01
N ASN A 3 45.03 4.45 -16.31
CA ASN A 3 43.84 5.00 -16.97
C ASN A 3 42.57 4.16 -16.66
N ILE A 4 42.70 2.85 -16.54
CA ILE A 4 41.57 1.96 -16.14
C ILE A 4 41.13 2.29 -14.72
N LEU A 5 42.08 2.50 -13.79
CA LEU A 5 41.78 2.86 -12.41
C LEU A 5 41.07 4.23 -12.32
N LYS A 6 41.43 5.21 -13.14
CA LYS A 6 40.73 6.51 -13.24
C LYS A 6 39.30 6.35 -13.72
N VAL A 7 39.07 5.52 -14.75
CA VAL A 7 37.72 5.26 -15.28
C VAL A 7 36.85 4.59 -14.22
N ILE A 8 37.38 3.57 -13.52
CA ILE A 8 36.66 2.89 -12.42
C ILE A 8 36.30 3.89 -11.32
N LEU A 9 37.24 4.75 -10.91
CA LEU A 9 37.00 5.77 -9.87
C LEU A 9 35.94 6.77 -10.34
N CYS A 10 35.97 7.26 -11.58
CA CYS A 10 34.94 8.16 -12.12
C CYS A 10 33.55 7.49 -12.12
N VAL A 11 33.46 6.24 -12.56
CA VAL A 11 32.20 5.49 -12.54
C VAL A 11 31.68 5.36 -11.09
N LEU A 12 32.53 5.02 -10.14
CA LEU A 12 32.16 4.91 -8.73
C LEU A 12 31.67 6.24 -8.16
N VAL A 13 32.36 7.34 -8.45
CA VAL A 13 31.95 8.70 -8.03
C VAL A 13 30.60 9.07 -8.66
N CYS A 14 30.37 8.75 -9.91
CA CYS A 14 29.07 8.97 -10.56
C CYS A 14 27.95 8.17 -9.91
N TYR A 15 28.17 6.89 -9.58
CA TYR A 15 27.19 6.07 -8.87
C TYR A 15 26.87 6.62 -7.48
N ILE A 16 27.89 7.06 -6.73
CA ILE A 16 27.70 7.68 -5.42
C ILE A 16 26.93 9.00 -5.55
N ALA A 17 27.28 9.85 -6.52
CA ALA A 17 26.59 11.13 -6.74
C ALA A 17 25.12 10.94 -7.15
N ILE A 18 24.84 9.95 -8.01
CA ILE A 18 23.46 9.58 -8.37
C ILE A 18 22.71 9.07 -7.13
N GLY A 19 23.29 8.15 -6.37
CA GLY A 19 22.70 7.63 -5.12
C GLY A 19 22.39 8.73 -4.11
N LEU A 20 23.32 9.66 -3.89
CA LEU A 20 23.11 10.84 -3.02
C LEU A 20 22.00 11.75 -3.57
N GLY A 21 21.93 11.94 -4.89
CA GLY A 21 20.85 12.72 -5.53
C GLY A 21 19.47 12.11 -5.32
N TRP A 22 19.34 10.79 -5.40
CA TRP A 22 18.09 10.09 -5.11
C TRP A 22 17.70 10.20 -3.63
N MET A 23 18.66 9.99 -2.71
CA MET A 23 18.42 10.11 -1.27
C MET A 23 17.99 11.53 -0.87
N THR A 24 18.64 12.56 -1.40
CA THR A 24 18.26 13.96 -1.13
C THR A 24 16.89 14.30 -1.67
N LYS A 25 16.53 13.80 -2.85
CA LYS A 25 15.19 13.96 -3.42
C LYS A 25 14.12 13.33 -2.52
N ASP A 26 14.32 12.10 -2.07
CA ASP A 26 13.37 11.40 -1.21
C ASP A 26 13.22 12.10 0.15
N ILE A 27 14.30 12.59 0.73
CA ILE A 27 14.28 13.39 1.96
C ILE A 27 13.47 14.67 1.75
N ILE A 28 13.72 15.42 0.66
CA ILE A 28 12.99 16.66 0.37
C ILE A 28 11.51 16.38 0.15
N ILE A 29 11.15 15.32 -0.57
CA ILE A 29 9.75 14.95 -0.81
C ILE A 29 9.07 14.59 0.51
N HIS A 30 9.73 13.81 1.37
CA HIS A 30 9.20 13.42 2.67
C HIS A 30 9.00 14.63 3.58
N GLU A 31 10.02 15.47 3.77
CA GLU A 31 9.95 16.67 4.63
C GLU A 31 8.87 17.68 4.18
N ASN A 32 8.65 17.81 2.87
CA ASN A 32 7.59 18.66 2.34
C ASN A 32 6.19 18.07 2.47
N GLY A 33 6.06 16.76 2.67
CA GLY A 33 4.79 16.04 2.74
C GLY A 33 4.36 15.58 4.12
N LYS A 34 5.18 15.76 5.16
CA LYS A 34 4.94 15.17 6.49
C LYS A 34 3.79 15.74 7.32
N ASP A 35 3.17 16.85 6.90
CA ASP A 35 2.02 17.44 7.59
C ASP A 35 0.69 16.73 7.27
N GLY A 36 0.74 15.56 6.64
CA GLY A 36 -0.42 14.77 6.23
C GLY A 36 -0.58 13.47 7.01
N ILE A 37 -1.19 12.50 6.35
CA ILE A 37 -1.42 11.14 6.88
C ILE A 37 -0.38 10.19 6.27
N ALA A 38 0.36 9.47 7.12
CA ALA A 38 1.21 8.37 6.66
C ALA A 38 0.33 7.15 6.33
N ILE A 39 0.10 6.87 5.06
CA ILE A 39 -0.66 5.69 4.62
C ILE A 39 0.33 4.56 4.32
N LEU A 40 0.27 3.50 5.13
CA LEU A 40 1.22 2.38 5.09
C LEU A 40 0.60 1.20 4.37
N GLY A 41 1.22 0.73 3.30
CA GLY A 41 0.74 -0.37 2.48
C GLY A 41 1.54 -1.65 2.70
N TYR A 42 0.95 -2.60 3.40
CA TYR A 42 1.45 -3.95 3.67
C TYR A 42 0.86 -4.97 2.68
N HIS A 43 1.33 -6.20 2.75
CA HIS A 43 0.74 -7.33 2.02
C HIS A 43 0.51 -8.51 2.99
N GLY A 44 1.37 -9.52 2.98
CA GLY A 44 1.24 -10.69 3.84
C GLY A 44 2.00 -10.55 5.16
N VAL A 45 1.43 -11.11 6.25
CA VAL A 45 2.12 -11.31 7.53
C VAL A 45 2.05 -12.79 7.88
N VAL A 46 3.20 -13.41 8.13
CA VAL A 46 3.35 -14.85 8.32
C VAL A 46 4.20 -15.16 9.56
N SER A 47 4.16 -16.41 10.05
CA SER A 47 5.06 -16.84 11.12
C SER A 47 6.53 -16.73 10.70
N GLU A 48 7.44 -16.65 11.68
CA GLU A 48 8.89 -16.61 11.44
C GLU A 48 9.36 -17.82 10.66
N GLN A 49 8.81 -18.99 10.99
CA GLN A 49 9.11 -20.23 10.28
C GLN A 49 8.65 -20.17 8.83
N GLU A 50 7.41 -19.79 8.58
CA GLU A 50 6.85 -19.67 7.23
C GLU A 50 7.59 -18.59 6.41
N LYS A 51 7.96 -17.46 7.04
CA LYS A 51 8.78 -16.42 6.40
C LYS A 51 10.11 -17.00 5.92
N LYS A 52 10.79 -17.78 6.76
CA LYS A 52 12.09 -18.40 6.43
C LYS A 52 11.97 -19.48 5.36
N GLU A 53 10.95 -20.34 5.43
CA GLU A 53 10.82 -21.50 4.55
C GLU A 53 10.24 -21.16 3.18
N ASN A 54 9.20 -20.30 3.14
CA ASN A 54 8.41 -20.09 1.93
C ASN A 54 8.57 -18.67 1.34
N TYR A 55 8.96 -17.69 2.14
CA TYR A 55 8.99 -16.29 1.74
C TYR A 55 10.31 -15.57 2.03
N ALA A 56 11.42 -16.28 2.21
CA ALA A 56 12.72 -15.71 2.60
C ALA A 56 13.15 -14.52 1.70
N SER A 57 13.00 -14.67 0.39
CA SER A 57 13.37 -13.64 -0.60
C SER A 57 12.20 -12.73 -1.01
N ASN A 58 11.00 -12.97 -0.50
CA ASN A 58 9.84 -12.16 -0.86
C ASN A 58 9.69 -10.97 0.11
N PRO A 59 9.96 -9.72 -0.33
CA PRO A 59 9.91 -8.56 0.55
C PRO A 59 8.49 -8.18 0.97
N TYR A 60 7.45 -8.66 0.28
CA TYR A 60 6.06 -8.33 0.56
C TYR A 60 5.44 -9.16 1.69
N PHE A 61 6.13 -10.21 2.16
CA PHE A 61 5.70 -10.98 3.32
C PHE A 61 6.59 -10.63 4.52
N MET A 62 5.98 -10.06 5.56
CA MET A 62 6.64 -9.67 6.80
C MET A 62 6.44 -10.76 7.87
N SER A 63 7.41 -10.94 8.77
CA SER A 63 7.20 -11.82 9.91
C SER A 63 6.27 -11.20 10.96
N ILE A 64 5.64 -12.05 11.79
CA ILE A 64 4.78 -11.58 12.90
C ILE A 64 5.55 -10.63 13.81
N SER A 65 6.78 -10.97 14.19
CA SER A 65 7.57 -10.14 15.10
C SER A 65 7.92 -8.77 14.53
N GLU A 66 8.23 -8.70 13.21
CA GLU A 66 8.49 -7.42 12.54
C GLU A 66 7.23 -6.55 12.52
N PHE A 67 6.10 -7.14 12.11
CA PHE A 67 4.82 -6.44 12.05
C PHE A 67 4.36 -5.98 13.43
N GLU A 68 4.36 -6.88 14.41
CA GLU A 68 3.93 -6.58 15.77
C GLU A 68 4.78 -5.49 16.44
N LYS A 69 6.09 -5.47 16.19
CA LYS A 69 6.99 -4.41 16.65
C LYS A 69 6.56 -3.03 16.15
N GLN A 70 6.11 -2.94 14.89
CA GLN A 70 5.60 -1.70 14.30
C GLN A 70 4.27 -1.31 14.95
N MET A 71 3.32 -2.22 15.08
CA MET A 71 2.02 -1.97 15.70
C MET A 71 2.14 -1.54 17.15
N LYS A 72 3.01 -2.22 17.91
CA LYS A 72 3.32 -1.84 19.29
C LYS A 72 3.87 -0.42 19.37
N TYR A 73 4.77 -0.04 18.47
CA TYR A 73 5.33 1.32 18.44
C TYR A 73 4.24 2.37 18.19
N LEU A 74 3.32 2.13 17.25
CA LEU A 74 2.20 3.03 16.98
C LEU A 74 1.33 3.23 18.22
N ALA A 75 0.97 2.14 18.90
CA ALA A 75 0.16 2.18 20.10
C ALA A 75 0.88 2.89 21.27
N ASP A 76 2.12 2.50 21.57
CA ASP A 76 2.90 3.07 22.68
C ASP A 76 3.18 4.58 22.51
N ASN A 77 3.19 5.08 21.28
CA ASN A 77 3.45 6.48 20.96
C ASN A 77 2.18 7.27 20.62
N ASN A 78 1.00 6.71 20.90
CA ASN A 78 -0.31 7.34 20.71
C ASN A 78 -0.57 7.84 19.28
N TYR A 79 -0.19 7.03 18.28
CA TYR A 79 -0.55 7.33 16.90
C TYR A 79 -2.07 7.20 16.70
N GLN A 80 -2.67 8.17 16.03
CA GLN A 80 -4.06 8.12 15.61
C GLN A 80 -4.16 7.21 14.38
N CYS A 81 -4.70 6.01 14.55
CA CYS A 81 -4.94 5.08 13.44
C CYS A 81 -6.31 5.36 12.82
N LEU A 82 -6.35 5.60 11.52
CA LEU A 82 -7.52 6.11 10.79
C LEU A 82 -8.16 5.02 9.93
N SER A 83 -9.52 5.04 9.86
CA SER A 83 -10.31 4.33 8.85
C SER A 83 -10.22 5.02 7.49
N MET A 84 -10.71 4.38 6.42
CA MET A 84 -10.80 5.02 5.10
C MET A 84 -11.79 6.20 5.12
N GLU A 85 -12.87 6.13 5.89
CA GLU A 85 -13.80 7.24 6.06
C GLU A 85 -13.14 8.43 6.75
N ASP A 86 -12.26 8.20 7.72
CA ASP A 86 -11.49 9.26 8.36
C ASP A 86 -10.51 9.92 7.39
N VAL A 87 -9.84 9.12 6.55
CA VAL A 87 -8.96 9.61 5.50
C VAL A 87 -9.72 10.46 4.47
N GLU A 88 -10.91 10.01 4.05
CA GLU A 88 -11.80 10.78 3.16
C GLU A 88 -12.24 12.10 3.81
N ALA A 89 -12.67 12.04 5.07
CA ALA A 89 -13.12 13.23 5.80
C ALA A 89 -11.98 14.26 5.97
N TYR A 90 -10.75 13.80 6.24
CA TYR A 90 -9.58 14.65 6.27
C TYR A 90 -9.30 15.27 4.89
N TYR A 91 -9.30 14.45 3.84
CA TYR A 91 -9.03 14.92 2.48
C TYR A 91 -9.99 16.06 2.06
N HIS A 92 -11.26 15.91 2.39
CA HIS A 92 -12.28 16.94 2.10
C HIS A 92 -12.37 18.07 3.12
N GLY A 93 -11.43 18.18 4.06
CA GLY A 93 -11.41 19.23 5.08
C GLY A 93 -12.53 19.15 6.13
N LYS A 94 -13.20 18.00 6.23
CA LYS A 94 -14.30 17.76 7.20
C LYS A 94 -13.79 17.25 8.55
N LYS A 95 -12.55 16.80 8.63
CA LYS A 95 -11.90 16.27 9.83
C LYS A 95 -10.46 16.75 9.92
N GLU A 96 -10.06 17.21 11.10
CA GLU A 96 -8.64 17.41 11.42
C GLU A 96 -8.05 16.11 11.99
N VAL A 97 -6.78 15.88 11.73
CA VAL A 97 -6.05 14.71 12.22
C VAL A 97 -4.84 15.11 13.04
N SER A 98 -4.41 14.24 13.93
CA SER A 98 -3.17 14.42 14.68
C SER A 98 -1.96 14.50 13.73
N LYS A 99 -0.90 15.20 14.14
CA LYS A 99 0.40 15.09 13.46
C LYS A 99 0.97 13.66 13.47
N LYS A 100 0.51 12.83 14.40
CA LYS A 100 0.79 11.39 14.47
C LYS A 100 -0.38 10.58 13.89
N ALA A 101 -0.83 10.90 12.69
CA ALA A 101 -1.89 10.17 12.02
C ALA A 101 -1.33 9.13 11.04
N VAL A 102 -1.79 7.89 11.14
CA VAL A 102 -1.46 6.80 10.22
C VAL A 102 -2.72 6.11 9.73
N CYS A 103 -2.65 5.55 8.52
CA CYS A 103 -3.65 4.61 8.03
C CYS A 103 -2.96 3.32 7.62
N LEU A 104 -3.41 2.18 8.15
CA LEU A 104 -2.83 0.87 7.86
C LEU A 104 -3.62 0.22 6.74
N THR A 105 -2.96 -0.03 5.62
CA THR A 105 -3.58 -0.69 4.47
C THR A 105 -2.83 -1.98 4.12
N PHE A 106 -3.57 -2.95 3.58
CA PHE A 106 -3.04 -4.23 3.11
C PHE A 106 -3.56 -4.49 1.71
N ASP A 107 -2.76 -5.10 0.86
CA ASP A 107 -3.15 -5.41 -0.51
C ASP A 107 -3.31 -6.92 -0.71
N ASP A 108 -3.92 -7.30 -1.84
CA ASP A 108 -4.11 -8.65 -2.38
C ASP A 108 -5.20 -9.51 -1.71
N GLY A 109 -5.61 -9.25 -0.48
CA GLY A 109 -6.61 -10.06 0.21
C GLY A 109 -6.10 -11.43 0.69
N TYR A 110 -4.87 -11.51 1.18
CA TYR A 110 -4.34 -12.74 1.77
C TYR A 110 -5.12 -13.18 3.01
N LYS A 111 -5.31 -14.50 3.18
CA LYS A 111 -6.03 -15.09 4.33
C LYS A 111 -5.43 -14.74 5.68
N ASN A 112 -4.09 -14.57 5.73
CA ASN A 112 -3.39 -14.21 6.94
C ASN A 112 -3.75 -12.81 7.49
N PHE A 113 -4.41 -11.97 6.71
CA PHE A 113 -5.00 -10.73 7.24
C PHE A 113 -6.01 -11.02 8.34
N ASN A 114 -6.92 -11.98 8.14
CA ASN A 114 -7.91 -12.33 9.16
C ASN A 114 -7.36 -13.19 10.30
N THR A 115 -6.40 -14.07 10.00
CA THR A 115 -5.91 -15.06 10.96
C THR A 115 -4.74 -14.58 11.81
N ILE A 116 -3.97 -13.60 11.32
CA ILE A 116 -2.77 -13.08 11.99
C ILE A 116 -2.89 -11.56 12.21
N VAL A 117 -3.11 -10.77 11.14
CA VAL A 117 -3.11 -9.31 11.25
C VAL A 117 -4.23 -8.81 12.15
N LYS A 118 -5.47 -9.23 11.90
CA LYS A 118 -6.64 -8.78 12.66
C LYS A 118 -6.52 -9.01 14.18
N PRO A 119 -6.05 -10.17 14.71
CA PRO A 119 -5.76 -10.34 16.12
C PRO A 119 -4.75 -9.32 16.67
N ILE A 120 -3.68 -9.02 15.92
CA ILE A 120 -2.66 -8.04 16.34
C ILE A 120 -3.24 -6.62 16.34
N ILE A 121 -3.98 -6.24 15.30
CA ILE A 121 -4.69 -4.95 15.22
C ILE A 121 -5.62 -4.75 16.45
N LYS A 122 -6.40 -5.78 16.79
CA LYS A 122 -7.25 -5.77 17.98
C LYS A 122 -6.46 -5.63 19.28
N LYS A 123 -5.37 -6.37 19.41
CA LYS A 123 -4.49 -6.33 20.60
C LYS A 123 -4.01 -4.92 20.92
N TYR A 124 -3.70 -4.14 19.89
CA TYR A 124 -3.17 -2.78 20.02
C TYR A 124 -4.24 -1.68 19.84
N ASN A 125 -5.51 -2.06 19.73
CA ASN A 125 -6.63 -1.14 19.49
C ASN A 125 -6.40 -0.19 18.30
N LEU A 126 -5.91 -0.75 17.19
CA LEU A 126 -5.69 -0.07 15.91
C LEU A 126 -6.80 -0.41 14.92
N GLN A 127 -6.74 0.18 13.72
CA GLN A 127 -7.63 -0.12 12.60
C GLN A 127 -6.80 -0.45 11.35
N ALA A 128 -7.36 -1.27 10.46
CA ALA A 128 -6.69 -1.64 9.21
C ALA A 128 -7.69 -1.86 8.08
N THR A 129 -7.28 -1.48 6.87
CA THR A 129 -8.03 -1.69 5.62
C THR A 129 -7.35 -2.77 4.81
N ASN A 130 -8.12 -3.69 4.20
CA ASN A 130 -7.60 -4.63 3.21
C ASN A 130 -8.21 -4.36 1.83
N PHE A 131 -7.36 -4.06 0.85
CA PHE A 131 -7.71 -3.97 -0.55
C PHE A 131 -7.65 -5.36 -1.19
N VAL A 132 -8.79 -5.90 -1.58
CA VAL A 132 -8.98 -7.30 -1.95
C VAL A 132 -9.10 -7.47 -3.46
N ILE A 133 -8.37 -8.43 -4.03
CA ILE A 133 -8.53 -8.85 -5.42
C ILE A 133 -9.80 -9.71 -5.53
N GLY A 134 -10.83 -9.17 -6.17
CA GLY A 134 -12.18 -9.76 -6.15
C GLY A 134 -12.25 -11.18 -6.69
N TYR A 135 -11.61 -11.50 -7.83
CA TYR A 135 -11.70 -12.85 -8.38
C TYR A 135 -11.08 -13.92 -7.46
N LYS A 136 -10.07 -13.56 -6.66
CA LYS A 136 -9.42 -14.46 -5.69
C LYS A 136 -10.40 -14.95 -4.62
N THR A 137 -11.38 -14.12 -4.24
CA THR A 137 -12.37 -14.47 -3.22
C THR A 137 -13.35 -15.55 -3.64
N LYS A 138 -13.40 -15.87 -4.93
CA LYS A 138 -14.25 -16.93 -5.52
C LYS A 138 -13.47 -18.18 -5.89
N THR A 139 -12.16 -18.16 -5.71
CA THR A 139 -11.34 -19.35 -5.93
C THR A 139 -11.33 -20.18 -4.65
N ASN A 140 -11.23 -21.49 -4.76
CA ASN A 140 -11.01 -22.35 -3.58
C ASN A 140 -9.56 -22.31 -3.08
N ASN A 141 -8.81 -21.25 -3.40
CA ASN A 141 -7.44 -21.08 -2.97
C ASN A 141 -7.41 -20.54 -1.54
N LEU A 142 -6.99 -21.38 -0.60
CA LEU A 142 -6.93 -21.09 0.84
C LEU A 142 -5.91 -20.00 1.21
N LEU A 143 -5.08 -19.57 0.26
CA LEU A 143 -4.14 -18.47 0.47
C LEU A 143 -4.85 -17.10 0.57
N TYR A 144 -6.06 -17.00 0.00
CA TYR A 144 -6.81 -15.76 -0.07
C TYR A 144 -8.11 -15.80 0.74
N LEU A 145 -8.54 -14.62 1.18
CA LEU A 145 -9.85 -14.42 1.78
C LEU A 145 -10.95 -14.88 0.81
N GLN A 146 -11.96 -15.54 1.32
CA GLN A 146 -13.15 -15.89 0.59
C GLN A 146 -14.26 -14.86 0.82
N THR A 147 -15.27 -14.80 -0.03
CA THR A 147 -16.35 -13.80 0.05
C THR A 147 -16.97 -13.72 1.47
N ASN A 148 -17.14 -14.85 2.14
CA ASN A 148 -17.70 -14.90 3.48
C ASN A 148 -16.78 -14.34 4.59
N ASP A 149 -15.51 -14.16 4.29
CA ASP A 149 -14.51 -13.59 5.22
C ASP A 149 -14.55 -12.05 5.24
N LEU A 150 -15.15 -11.41 4.24
CA LEU A 150 -15.14 -9.96 4.01
C LEU A 150 -16.23 -9.27 4.84
N LYS A 151 -16.06 -9.23 6.15
CA LYS A 151 -17.00 -8.59 7.08
C LYS A 151 -16.30 -7.45 7.83
N ASN A 152 -16.72 -6.23 7.52
CA ASN A 152 -16.25 -5.05 8.23
C ASN A 152 -16.64 -5.10 9.71
N ASP A 153 -15.76 -4.65 10.58
CA ASP A 153 -16.02 -4.38 11.98
C ASP A 153 -15.25 -3.12 12.44
N GLN A 154 -15.27 -2.79 13.70
CA GLN A 154 -14.58 -1.61 14.24
C GLN A 154 -13.04 -1.63 14.08
N TYR A 155 -12.44 -2.75 13.70
CA TYR A 155 -10.99 -2.92 13.58
C TYR A 155 -10.53 -3.12 12.14
N VAL A 156 -11.37 -3.70 11.28
CA VAL A 156 -11.00 -4.03 9.91
C VAL A 156 -12.10 -3.73 8.91
N GLU A 157 -11.69 -3.25 7.74
CA GLU A 157 -12.55 -2.97 6.61
C GLU A 157 -11.95 -3.49 5.31
N TYR A 158 -12.80 -3.77 4.31
CA TYR A 158 -12.40 -4.39 3.04
C TYR A 158 -12.90 -3.56 1.87
N TYR A 159 -11.99 -3.22 0.96
CA TYR A 159 -12.26 -2.47 -0.25
C TYR A 159 -11.56 -3.07 -1.47
N SER A 160 -11.73 -2.47 -2.63
CA SER A 160 -11.34 -3.02 -3.91
C SER A 160 -9.84 -2.88 -4.23
N HIS A 161 -9.20 -4.00 -4.61
CA HIS A 161 -7.92 -4.04 -5.32
C HIS A 161 -8.11 -4.52 -6.76
N SER A 162 -9.17 -4.07 -7.43
CA SER A 162 -9.71 -4.58 -8.69
C SER A 162 -10.36 -5.97 -8.58
N TYR A 163 -11.13 -6.33 -9.63
CA TYR A 163 -11.58 -7.72 -9.76
C TYR A 163 -10.46 -8.61 -10.28
N ASP A 164 -9.86 -8.25 -11.44
CA ASP A 164 -8.87 -9.09 -12.14
C ASP A 164 -7.80 -8.28 -12.90
N MET A 165 -7.44 -7.09 -12.41
CA MET A 165 -6.38 -6.29 -13.04
C MET A 165 -4.97 -6.65 -12.54
N HIS A 166 -4.86 -7.45 -11.47
CA HIS A 166 -3.59 -7.79 -10.82
C HIS A 166 -2.82 -8.88 -11.58
N HIS A 167 -2.47 -8.60 -12.84
CA HIS A 167 -1.69 -9.46 -13.72
C HIS A 167 -0.64 -8.67 -14.49
N ILE A 168 0.44 -9.37 -14.87
CA ILE A 168 1.37 -8.85 -15.87
C ILE A 168 0.66 -8.90 -17.23
N GLY A 169 0.70 -7.78 -17.98
CA GLY A 169 0.07 -7.70 -19.30
C GLY A 169 0.75 -8.57 -20.35
N HIS A 170 0.11 -8.71 -21.50
CA HIS A 170 0.66 -9.46 -22.64
C HIS A 170 1.87 -8.76 -23.30
N LEU A 171 2.02 -7.45 -23.09
CA LEU A 171 3.19 -6.71 -23.58
C LEU A 171 4.33 -6.80 -22.57
N PRO A 172 5.58 -6.95 -23.02
CA PRO A 172 6.75 -6.97 -22.14
C PRO A 172 6.76 -5.77 -21.20
N TYR A 173 7.00 -6.03 -19.92
CA TYR A 173 7.13 -5.00 -18.86
C TYR A 173 5.88 -4.18 -18.52
N LYS A 174 4.70 -4.44 -19.15
CA LYS A 174 3.45 -3.73 -18.80
C LYS A 174 2.56 -4.56 -17.91
N LYS A 175 1.92 -3.88 -16.94
CA LYS A 175 0.84 -4.47 -16.13
C LYS A 175 -0.45 -4.48 -16.93
N LYS A 176 -1.37 -5.41 -16.61
CA LYS A 176 -2.65 -5.52 -17.33
C LYS A 176 -3.40 -4.19 -17.41
N ILE A 177 -3.50 -3.48 -16.29
CA ILE A 177 -4.20 -2.18 -16.22
C ILE A 177 -3.68 -1.14 -17.23
N GLU A 178 -2.37 -1.14 -17.52
CA GLU A 178 -1.77 -0.18 -18.46
C GLU A 178 -2.18 -0.39 -19.92
N THR A 179 -2.76 -1.55 -20.23
CA THR A 179 -3.19 -1.94 -21.59
C THR A 179 -4.71 -2.00 -21.74
N MET A 180 -5.47 -1.81 -20.65
CA MET A 180 -6.94 -1.88 -20.66
C MET A 180 -7.55 -0.60 -21.21
N THR A 181 -8.63 -0.78 -21.96
CA THR A 181 -9.53 0.31 -22.35
C THR A 181 -10.39 0.75 -21.16
N THR A 182 -10.95 1.96 -21.20
CA THR A 182 -11.88 2.47 -20.19
C THR A 182 -13.07 1.54 -19.97
N ASN A 183 -13.59 0.91 -21.05
CA ASN A 183 -14.70 -0.03 -20.95
C ASN A 183 -14.31 -1.35 -20.27
N GLU A 184 -13.10 -1.83 -20.44
CA GLU A 184 -12.59 -3.02 -19.74
C GLU A 184 -12.39 -2.74 -18.26
N ILE A 185 -11.86 -1.57 -17.92
CA ILE A 185 -11.74 -1.10 -16.56
C ILE A 185 -13.12 -1.01 -15.89
N LYS A 186 -14.08 -0.37 -16.54
CA LYS A 186 -15.45 -0.29 -16.05
C LYS A 186 -16.04 -1.67 -15.74
N ARG A 187 -15.90 -2.63 -16.67
CA ARG A 187 -16.39 -4.01 -16.47
C ARG A 187 -15.70 -4.71 -15.29
N ASP A 188 -14.42 -4.46 -15.05
CA ASP A 188 -13.70 -5.02 -13.91
C ASP A 188 -14.27 -4.49 -12.58
N PHE A 189 -14.49 -3.18 -12.48
CA PHE A 189 -15.13 -2.56 -11.32
C PHE A 189 -16.55 -3.06 -11.08
N GLU A 190 -17.36 -3.20 -12.15
CA GLU A 190 -18.72 -3.73 -12.05
C GLU A 190 -18.77 -5.17 -11.53
N LYS A 191 -17.82 -6.02 -11.94
CA LYS A 191 -17.68 -7.37 -11.41
C LYS A 191 -17.35 -7.38 -9.92
N ASN A 192 -16.62 -6.37 -9.44
CA ASN A 192 -16.18 -6.29 -8.05
C ASN A 192 -17.27 -5.77 -7.10
N LYS A 193 -18.19 -4.91 -7.58
CA LYS A 193 -19.26 -4.30 -6.76
C LYS A 193 -20.11 -5.29 -5.95
N GLY A 194 -20.31 -6.50 -6.43
CA GLY A 194 -21.08 -7.54 -5.74
C GLY A 194 -20.26 -8.36 -4.73
N LEU A 195 -18.96 -8.08 -4.59
CA LEU A 195 -18.03 -8.86 -3.76
C LEU A 195 -17.44 -8.03 -2.63
N VAL A 196 -16.99 -6.82 -2.93
CA VAL A 196 -16.33 -5.90 -1.99
C VAL A 196 -16.68 -4.47 -2.40
N SER A 197 -16.76 -3.55 -1.42
CA SER A 197 -17.00 -2.13 -1.72
C SER A 197 -15.92 -1.56 -2.63
N THR A 198 -16.34 -0.74 -3.59
CA THR A 198 -15.46 -0.01 -4.50
C THR A 198 -15.34 1.47 -4.14
N ASP A 199 -15.81 1.89 -2.97
CA ASP A 199 -15.74 3.30 -2.53
C ASP A 199 -14.30 3.78 -2.43
N TYR A 200 -13.41 2.91 -1.99
CA TYR A 200 -11.97 3.15 -1.94
C TYR A 200 -11.24 2.09 -2.77
N PHE A 201 -10.20 2.50 -3.46
CA PHE A 201 -9.52 1.65 -4.41
C PHE A 201 -7.99 1.76 -4.26
N ALA A 202 -7.28 0.64 -4.29
CA ALA A 202 -5.83 0.63 -4.45
C ALA A 202 -5.47 0.08 -5.82
N PHE A 203 -4.60 0.79 -6.53
CA PHE A 203 -4.12 0.33 -7.84
C PHE A 203 -3.26 -0.92 -7.72
N PRO A 204 -3.54 -1.98 -8.49
CA PRO A 204 -2.65 -3.11 -8.63
C PRO A 204 -1.23 -2.67 -9.00
N TYR A 205 -0.23 -3.18 -8.26
CA TYR A 205 1.18 -2.79 -8.39
C TYR A 205 1.47 -1.29 -8.11
N GLY A 206 0.51 -0.53 -7.59
CA GLY A 206 0.60 0.92 -7.47
C GLY A 206 0.64 1.67 -8.81
N VAL A 207 0.29 1.00 -9.92
CA VAL A 207 0.40 1.55 -11.28
C VAL A 207 -0.97 1.98 -11.79
N SER A 208 -1.04 3.18 -12.35
CA SER A 208 -2.22 3.74 -13.01
C SER A 208 -1.97 4.02 -14.49
N CYS A 209 -3.04 4.18 -15.25
CA CYS A 209 -3.00 4.66 -16.64
C CYS A 209 -4.09 5.73 -16.87
N GLN A 210 -3.99 6.45 -17.98
CA GLN A 210 -4.94 7.52 -18.29
C GLN A 210 -6.39 7.01 -18.36
N ASN A 211 -6.64 5.86 -18.99
CA ASN A 211 -7.98 5.27 -19.07
C ASN A 211 -8.57 4.96 -17.70
N ALA A 212 -7.74 4.51 -16.74
CA ALA A 212 -8.18 4.25 -15.37
C ALA A 212 -8.53 5.55 -14.64
N GLN A 213 -7.70 6.58 -14.76
CA GLN A 213 -7.97 7.89 -14.17
C GLN A 213 -9.24 8.54 -14.74
N ASP A 214 -9.48 8.41 -16.04
CA ASP A 214 -10.68 8.95 -16.68
C ASP A 214 -11.95 8.21 -16.24
N TYR A 215 -11.87 6.88 -16.08
CA TYR A 215 -12.96 6.12 -15.48
C TYR A 215 -13.25 6.54 -14.03
N LEU A 216 -12.22 6.63 -13.20
CA LEU A 216 -12.36 6.96 -11.77
C LEU A 216 -13.01 8.32 -11.56
N LYS A 217 -12.66 9.33 -12.35
CA LYS A 217 -13.30 10.68 -12.30
C LYS A 217 -14.80 10.65 -12.54
N SER A 218 -15.30 9.66 -13.28
CA SER A 218 -16.74 9.49 -13.61
C SER A 218 -17.42 8.40 -12.76
N SER A 219 -16.68 7.74 -11.87
CA SER A 219 -17.17 6.64 -11.04
C SER A 219 -17.62 7.11 -9.65
N SER A 220 -18.12 6.18 -8.83
CA SER A 220 -18.44 6.41 -7.42
C SER A 220 -17.24 6.19 -6.48
N VAL A 221 -16.05 5.94 -7.00
CA VAL A 221 -14.83 5.81 -6.18
C VAL A 221 -14.51 7.16 -5.55
N LYS A 222 -14.38 7.17 -4.24
CA LYS A 222 -14.16 8.38 -3.46
C LYS A 222 -12.67 8.75 -3.38
N LEU A 223 -11.81 7.78 -3.09
CA LEU A 223 -10.35 7.93 -3.07
C LEU A 223 -9.68 6.71 -3.69
N ASP A 224 -8.53 6.92 -4.33
CA ASP A 224 -7.68 5.82 -4.76
C ASP A 224 -6.20 6.06 -4.44
N PHE A 225 -5.46 4.96 -4.34
CA PHE A 225 -4.12 4.92 -3.77
C PHE A 225 -3.12 4.23 -4.67
N SER A 226 -1.88 4.76 -4.67
CA SER A 226 -0.73 4.21 -5.39
C SER A 226 0.50 4.06 -4.49
N TYR A 227 1.60 3.50 -5.02
CA TYR A 227 2.89 3.40 -4.32
C TYR A 227 3.98 4.32 -4.89
N ASN A 228 3.62 5.23 -5.80
CA ASN A 228 4.63 5.99 -6.56
C ASN A 228 5.27 7.15 -5.78
N GLN A 229 4.96 7.32 -4.51
CA GLN A 229 5.38 8.49 -3.73
C GLN A 229 5.63 8.10 -2.27
N ASN A 230 6.87 8.25 -1.81
CA ASN A 230 7.26 7.97 -0.41
C ASN A 230 7.07 9.22 0.46
N ARG A 231 5.83 9.65 0.67
CA ARG A 231 5.46 10.81 1.50
C ARG A 231 4.07 10.64 2.10
N HIS A 232 3.75 11.46 3.07
CA HIS A 232 2.39 11.53 3.60
C HIS A 232 1.41 12.04 2.54
N MET A 233 0.16 11.59 2.65
CA MET A 233 -0.96 12.11 1.90
C MET A 233 -1.42 13.44 2.52
N THR A 234 -1.61 14.45 1.70
CA THR A 234 -2.10 15.76 2.10
C THR A 234 -3.40 16.13 1.40
N ARG A 235 -4.10 17.15 1.88
CA ARG A 235 -5.31 17.71 1.22
C ARG A 235 -5.04 18.30 -0.17
N ASN A 236 -3.78 18.62 -0.48
CA ASN A 236 -3.37 19.20 -1.75
C ASN A 236 -3.08 18.15 -2.83
N ASP A 237 -3.15 16.87 -2.46
CA ASP A 237 -2.94 15.79 -3.41
C ASP A 237 -4.11 15.68 -4.38
N LYS A 238 -3.83 15.15 -5.57
CA LYS A 238 -4.90 14.79 -6.50
C LYS A 238 -5.67 13.61 -5.92
N GLN A 239 -7.00 13.71 -5.92
CA GLN A 239 -7.92 12.69 -5.40
C GLN A 239 -7.62 11.28 -5.93
N TYR A 240 -7.14 11.20 -7.14
CA TYR A 240 -6.78 9.97 -7.83
C TYR A 240 -5.25 9.87 -7.92
N LEU A 241 -4.67 8.85 -7.27
CA LEU A 241 -3.25 8.55 -7.05
C LEU A 241 -2.69 9.07 -5.72
N LEU A 242 -3.45 8.92 -4.64
CA LEU A 242 -2.97 9.28 -3.30
C LEU A 242 -1.75 8.42 -2.91
N PRO A 243 -0.74 9.02 -2.28
CA PRO A 243 0.51 8.34 -1.95
C PRO A 243 0.36 7.34 -0.83
N ARG A 244 1.09 6.23 -0.92
CA ARG A 244 1.29 5.27 0.18
C ARG A 244 2.78 4.92 0.28
N TYR A 245 3.23 4.59 1.49
CA TYR A 245 4.52 3.95 1.73
C TYR A 245 4.39 2.44 1.52
N LEU A 246 5.21 1.88 0.64
CA LEU A 246 5.27 0.43 0.45
C LEU A 246 6.10 -0.21 1.58
N MET A 247 5.42 -0.91 2.48
CA MET A 247 6.05 -1.60 3.60
C MET A 247 6.66 -2.93 3.14
N PHE A 248 7.84 -3.25 3.64
CA PHE A 248 8.58 -4.45 3.24
C PHE A 248 9.29 -5.12 4.43
N SER A 249 9.53 -6.43 4.31
CA SER A 249 10.25 -7.18 5.33
C SER A 249 11.72 -6.76 5.43
N ASN A 250 12.30 -6.93 6.61
CA ASN A 250 13.66 -6.49 6.95
C ASN A 250 13.86 -4.96 6.83
N MET A 251 12.77 -4.19 6.85
CA MET A 251 12.86 -2.74 6.91
C MET A 251 13.58 -2.31 8.19
N PRO A 252 14.63 -1.48 8.09
CA PRO A 252 15.24 -0.91 9.28
C PRO A 252 14.21 -0.15 10.12
N PHE A 253 14.12 -0.45 11.41
CA PHE A 253 13.11 0.19 12.27
C PHE A 253 13.26 1.73 12.36
N PRO A 254 14.47 2.32 12.30
CA PRO A 254 14.63 3.77 12.16
C PRO A 254 13.98 4.33 10.88
N LEU A 255 14.03 3.58 9.76
CA LEU A 255 13.38 4.00 8.51
C LEU A 255 11.85 4.00 8.66
N PHE A 256 11.28 2.95 9.31
CA PHE A 256 9.85 2.93 9.63
C PHE A 256 9.44 4.17 10.44
N LYS A 257 10.17 4.50 11.50
CA LYS A 257 9.90 5.69 12.32
C LYS A 257 9.96 6.97 11.50
N TRP A 258 11.02 7.14 10.73
CA TRP A 258 11.18 8.32 9.87
C TRP A 258 10.05 8.48 8.85
N TRP A 259 9.49 7.38 8.33
CA TRP A 259 8.35 7.45 7.39
C TRP A 259 7.04 7.91 8.02
N ILE A 260 6.87 7.76 9.31
CA ILE A 260 5.62 8.10 10.01
C ILE A 260 5.72 9.35 10.88
N GLU A 261 6.94 9.89 11.05
CA GLU A 261 7.24 11.13 11.77
C GLU A 261 7.28 12.34 10.82
#